data_86b07aeb8ae06b37299b0c8977ddbf62
#
_entry.id   86b07aeb8ae06b37299b0c8977ddbf62
#
_cell.length_a   1.000
_cell.length_b   1.000
_cell.length_c   1.000
_cell.angle_alpha   90.00
_cell.angle_beta   90.00
_cell.angle_gamma   90.00
#
_symmetry.space_group_name_H-M   'P 1'
#
loop_
_entity.id
_entity.type
_entity.pdbx_description
1 polymer ?
#
loop_
_entity_poly.entity_id
_entity_poly.type
_entity_poly.pdbx_seq_one_letter_code
_entity_poly.pdbx_strand_id
1 'polypeptide(L)'
;MLALLGNVIAVDDPPLAVPADIRRPDEGVVISRGTRVYLRTFTRRDLAWLTEWVDDPYLERMVGSEFLHAFKHDWDKGPGFHDAVMSDPTQVVLIVEAYRGWTKPVGVVRLFNIHMLEGYAFLETIITDPRAIRRGYGVEAGKLISYYGVDVLGVRRIEAKVYAYNVLSMNSLRRNGFHQEGVLRQAGFDGTLYWDVVVFGILKDEIEAVRKRDKVYLPLDEPEGNVIEPT
;
A
#
# COMPACT_ATOMS: atom_id res chain seq x y z
N MET A 1 -16.29 16.78 32.75
CA MET A 1 -16.38 16.12 31.44
C MET A 1 -15.01 15.60 31.07
N LEU A 2 -14.47 14.65 31.85
CA LEU A 2 -13.10 14.09 31.73
C LEU A 2 -13.06 12.72 32.41
N ALA A 3 -13.97 11.81 32.01
CA ALA A 3 -14.09 10.49 32.62
C ALA A 3 -14.55 9.41 31.62
N LEU A 4 -14.03 9.46 30.36
CA LEU A 4 -14.29 8.42 29.35
C LEU A 4 -13.04 7.99 28.58
N LEU A 5 -11.83 8.23 29.12
CA LEU A 5 -10.58 7.72 28.55
C LEU A 5 -9.98 6.56 29.37
N GLY A 6 -10.82 5.77 29.99
CA GLY A 6 -10.39 4.65 30.80
C GLY A 6 -10.89 3.33 30.22
N ASN A 7 -10.37 2.89 29.12
CA ASN A 7 -10.24 1.48 28.72
C ASN A 7 -9.47 1.40 27.38
N VAL A 8 -8.20 1.75 27.45
CA VAL A 8 -7.24 1.17 26.50
C VAL A 8 -7.15 -0.29 26.92
N ILE A 9 -7.77 -1.18 26.16
CA ILE A 9 -7.54 -2.60 26.30
C ILE A 9 -6.06 -2.80 25.98
N ALA A 10 -5.26 -3.05 27.01
CA ALA A 10 -3.93 -3.59 26.86
C ALA A 10 -4.12 -4.94 26.16
N VAL A 11 -3.82 -5.02 24.88
CA VAL A 11 -3.70 -6.30 24.19
C VAL A 11 -2.37 -6.89 24.66
N ASP A 12 -2.42 -7.65 25.74
CA ASP A 12 -1.31 -8.46 26.25
C ASP A 12 -1.14 -9.76 25.42
N ASP A 13 -1.44 -9.71 24.14
CA ASP A 13 -1.05 -10.81 23.24
C ASP A 13 0.42 -10.66 22.90
N PRO A 14 1.25 -11.71 23.16
CA PRO A 14 2.64 -11.70 22.74
C PRO A 14 2.70 -11.46 21.22
N PRO A 15 3.64 -10.65 20.73
CA PRO A 15 3.77 -10.42 19.31
C PRO A 15 3.92 -11.77 18.60
N LEU A 16 3.05 -12.02 17.62
CA LEU A 16 3.04 -13.25 16.82
C LEU A 16 4.47 -13.55 16.38
N ALA A 17 4.96 -14.73 16.76
CA ALA A 17 6.31 -15.16 16.43
C ALA A 17 6.43 -15.28 14.91
N VAL A 18 7.13 -14.33 14.29
CA VAL A 18 7.47 -14.38 12.87
C VAL A 18 8.45 -15.53 12.67
N PRO A 19 8.19 -16.50 11.78
CA PRO A 19 9.09 -17.60 11.50
C PRO A 19 10.53 -17.13 11.24
N ALA A 20 11.52 -17.84 11.75
CA ALA A 20 12.92 -17.41 11.75
C ALA A 20 13.54 -17.25 10.36
N ASP A 21 13.00 -17.92 9.34
CA ASP A 21 13.37 -17.84 7.94
C ASP A 21 12.95 -16.54 7.23
N ILE A 22 12.07 -15.74 7.86
CA ILE A 22 11.59 -14.44 7.32
C ILE A 22 12.46 -13.27 7.82
N ARG A 23 13.42 -13.53 8.72
CA ARG A 23 14.24 -12.49 9.35
C ARG A 23 15.59 -12.32 8.63
N ARG A 24 15.58 -11.58 7.54
CA ARG A 24 16.80 -10.86 7.11
C ARG A 24 16.58 -9.39 7.43
N PRO A 25 17.18 -8.83 8.49
CA PRO A 25 16.94 -7.45 8.96
C PRO A 25 17.08 -6.40 7.86
N ASP A 26 17.90 -6.72 6.87
CA ASP A 26 18.20 -5.82 5.75
C ASP A 26 17.24 -5.97 4.55
N GLU A 27 16.41 -7.00 4.51
CA GLU A 27 15.48 -7.26 3.38
C GLU A 27 14.03 -6.86 3.70
N GLY A 28 13.76 -6.45 4.94
CA GLY A 28 12.43 -6.11 5.43
C GLY A 28 11.61 -7.36 5.82
N VAL A 29 10.49 -7.11 6.51
CA VAL A 29 9.56 -8.15 6.98
C VAL A 29 8.43 -8.28 5.98
N VAL A 30 8.11 -9.50 5.54
CA VAL A 30 6.96 -9.77 4.68
C VAL A 30 5.68 -9.60 5.50
N ILE A 31 4.81 -8.70 5.03
CA ILE A 31 3.56 -8.34 5.69
C ILE A 31 2.37 -9.09 5.06
N SER A 32 2.37 -9.26 3.75
CA SER A 32 1.25 -9.89 3.06
C SER A 32 1.73 -10.58 1.78
N ARG A 33 1.12 -11.72 1.46
CA ARG A 33 1.47 -12.55 0.29
C ARG A 33 0.26 -12.69 -0.63
N GLY A 34 0.47 -12.38 -1.91
CA GLY A 34 -0.48 -12.65 -2.98
C GLY A 34 -0.01 -13.81 -3.88
N THR A 35 -0.58 -13.90 -5.06
CA THR A 35 -0.23 -14.93 -6.07
C THR A 35 0.93 -14.51 -6.96
N ARG A 36 1.12 -13.21 -7.20
CA ARG A 36 2.12 -12.62 -8.11
C ARG A 36 3.13 -11.76 -7.38
N VAL A 37 2.66 -11.09 -6.32
CA VAL A 37 3.47 -10.17 -5.50
C VAL A 37 3.32 -10.48 -4.02
N TYR A 38 4.28 -10.01 -3.26
CA TYR A 38 4.17 -9.90 -1.81
C TYR A 38 4.53 -8.48 -1.38
N LEU A 39 4.04 -8.09 -0.20
CA LEU A 39 4.33 -6.81 0.41
C LEU A 39 5.27 -7.01 1.59
N ARG A 40 6.31 -6.19 1.67
CA ARG A 40 7.21 -6.15 2.82
C ARG A 40 7.41 -4.74 3.35
N THR A 41 7.92 -4.62 4.55
CA THR A 41 8.24 -3.33 5.14
C THR A 41 9.28 -2.58 4.32
N PHE A 42 9.15 -1.24 4.33
CA PHE A 42 10.13 -0.32 3.76
C PHE A 42 11.42 -0.34 4.58
N THR A 43 12.57 -0.37 3.95
CA THR A 43 13.89 -0.41 4.58
C THR A 43 14.80 0.69 4.02
N ARG A 44 15.89 0.99 4.71
CA ARG A 44 16.87 1.98 4.24
C ARG A 44 17.51 1.60 2.88
N ARG A 45 17.59 0.33 2.55
CA ARG A 45 18.09 -0.14 1.23
C ARG A 45 17.19 0.30 0.08
N ASP A 46 15.90 0.46 0.35
CA ASP A 46 14.94 0.85 -0.68
C ASP A 46 15.10 2.29 -1.14
N LEU A 47 15.81 3.12 -0.36
CA LEU A 47 16.16 4.48 -0.78
C LEU A 47 16.95 4.49 -2.09
N ALA A 48 17.77 3.48 -2.36
CA ALA A 48 18.48 3.35 -3.63
C ALA A 48 17.51 3.19 -4.81
N TRP A 49 16.45 2.39 -4.63
CA TRP A 49 15.41 2.22 -5.65
C TRP A 49 14.55 3.48 -5.81
N LEU A 50 14.19 4.13 -4.69
CA LEU A 50 13.48 5.40 -4.76
C LEU A 50 14.28 6.45 -5.53
N THR A 51 15.61 6.50 -5.37
CA THR A 51 16.50 7.42 -6.11
C THR A 51 16.43 7.18 -7.62
N GLU A 52 16.37 5.92 -8.07
CA GLU A 52 16.15 5.62 -9.49
C GLU A 52 14.75 6.06 -9.97
N TRP A 53 13.73 5.89 -9.14
CA TRP A 53 12.33 6.09 -9.54
C TRP A 53 11.92 7.54 -9.59
N VAL A 54 12.40 8.38 -8.67
CA VAL A 54 11.98 9.80 -8.59
C VAL A 54 12.46 10.66 -9.76
N ASP A 55 13.44 10.18 -10.51
CA ASP A 55 13.94 10.87 -11.71
C ASP A 55 13.28 10.35 -13.00
N ASP A 56 12.33 9.38 -12.91
CA ASP A 56 11.61 8.88 -14.07
C ASP A 56 10.46 9.85 -14.45
N PRO A 57 10.52 10.50 -15.64
CA PRO A 57 9.48 11.44 -16.07
C PRO A 57 8.10 10.83 -16.25
N TYR A 58 8.02 9.52 -16.47
CA TYR A 58 6.75 8.82 -16.56
C TYR A 58 6.08 8.75 -15.20
N LEU A 59 6.83 8.41 -14.14
CA LEU A 59 6.29 8.34 -12.78
C LEU A 59 5.87 9.72 -12.28
N GLU A 60 6.67 10.74 -12.53
CA GLU A 60 6.35 12.12 -12.14
C GLU A 60 5.02 12.56 -12.74
N ARG A 61 4.81 12.34 -14.03
CA ARG A 61 3.58 12.74 -14.75
C ARG A 61 2.37 11.85 -14.42
N MET A 62 2.56 10.52 -14.37
CA MET A 62 1.43 9.59 -14.27
C MET A 62 0.95 9.40 -12.83
N VAL A 63 1.81 9.55 -11.86
CA VAL A 63 1.48 9.24 -10.47
C VAL A 63 1.19 10.51 -9.66
N GLY A 64 1.98 11.58 -9.85
CA GLY A 64 1.84 12.81 -9.06
C GLY A 64 1.98 12.53 -7.55
N SER A 65 2.90 11.64 -7.19
CA SER A 65 3.04 11.13 -5.83
C SER A 65 3.67 12.15 -4.90
N GLU A 66 2.95 12.57 -3.86
CA GLU A 66 3.50 13.39 -2.79
C GLU A 66 4.64 12.69 -2.06
N PHE A 67 4.59 11.37 -1.93
CA PHE A 67 5.65 10.55 -1.31
C PHE A 67 6.97 10.63 -2.07
N LEU A 68 6.91 10.45 -3.39
CA LEU A 68 8.10 10.57 -4.25
C LEU A 68 8.58 12.02 -4.33
N HIS A 69 7.66 12.98 -4.38
CA HIS A 69 7.98 14.40 -4.38
C HIS A 69 8.71 14.80 -3.10
N ALA A 70 8.19 14.42 -1.93
CA ALA A 70 8.83 14.69 -0.65
C ALA A 70 10.23 14.10 -0.58
N PHE A 71 10.42 12.85 -1.01
CA PHE A 71 11.75 12.23 -1.03
C PHE A 71 12.74 13.00 -1.91
N LYS A 72 12.29 13.46 -3.08
CA LYS A 72 13.13 14.18 -4.04
C LYS A 72 13.49 15.59 -3.58
N HIS A 73 12.50 16.35 -3.08
CA HIS A 73 12.62 17.80 -2.90
C HIS A 73 12.74 18.22 -1.43
N ASP A 74 11.98 17.57 -0.52
CA ASP A 74 11.98 17.95 0.88
C ASP A 74 13.13 17.30 1.65
N TRP A 75 13.55 16.11 1.22
CA TRP A 75 14.61 15.30 1.86
C TRP A 75 15.88 15.19 1.02
N ASP A 76 15.95 15.82 -0.15
CA ASP A 76 17.09 15.78 -1.07
C ASP A 76 17.65 14.35 -1.26
N LYS A 77 16.73 13.37 -1.39
CA LYS A 77 17.03 11.94 -1.49
C LYS A 77 17.85 11.40 -0.29
N GLY A 78 17.79 12.11 0.84
CA GLY A 78 18.60 11.83 2.03
C GLY A 78 18.09 10.64 2.86
N PRO A 79 18.98 10.01 3.64
CA PRO A 79 18.66 8.82 4.44
C PRO A 79 17.67 9.08 5.57
N GLY A 80 17.53 10.32 6.02
CA GLY A 80 16.56 10.74 7.04
C GLY A 80 15.10 10.53 6.61
N PHE A 81 14.84 10.46 5.30
CA PHE A 81 13.50 10.18 4.78
C PHE A 81 12.94 8.85 5.29
N HIS A 82 13.77 7.80 5.32
CA HIS A 82 13.34 6.52 5.86
C HIS A 82 12.84 6.64 7.30
N ASP A 83 13.61 7.31 8.16
CA ASP A 83 13.29 7.44 9.58
C ASP A 83 12.03 8.30 9.79
N ALA A 84 11.85 9.34 8.99
CA ALA A 84 10.64 10.15 8.97
C ALA A 84 9.40 9.32 8.57
N VAL A 85 9.50 8.54 7.51
CA VAL A 85 8.41 7.66 7.06
C VAL A 85 8.06 6.62 8.12
N MET A 86 9.07 5.98 8.73
CA MET A 86 8.85 4.92 9.71
C MET A 86 8.33 5.43 11.05
N SER A 87 8.54 6.70 11.38
CA SER A 87 8.03 7.32 12.61
C SER A 87 6.68 8.00 12.46
N ASP A 88 6.15 8.11 11.24
CA ASP A 88 4.87 8.75 10.97
C ASP A 88 3.71 7.77 11.20
N PRO A 89 2.90 7.96 12.27
CA PRO A 89 1.78 7.06 12.57
C PRO A 89 0.59 7.21 11.62
N THR A 90 0.62 8.21 10.74
CA THR A 90 -0.47 8.49 9.79
C THR A 90 -0.28 7.80 8.44
N GLN A 91 0.78 6.99 8.30
CA GLN A 91 1.01 6.24 7.08
C GLN A 91 1.62 4.85 7.32
N VAL A 92 1.36 3.96 6.36
CA VAL A 92 2.04 2.67 6.22
C VAL A 92 2.56 2.58 4.80
N VAL A 93 3.87 2.40 4.67
CA VAL A 93 4.55 2.27 3.38
C VAL A 93 5.11 0.87 3.24
N LEU A 94 4.73 0.16 2.19
CA LEU A 94 5.17 -1.20 1.90
C LEU A 94 5.78 -1.28 0.50
N ILE A 95 6.82 -2.07 0.37
CA ILE A 95 7.48 -2.35 -0.90
C ILE A 95 6.77 -3.52 -1.59
N VAL A 96 6.58 -3.40 -2.89
CA VAL A 96 5.98 -4.42 -3.74
C VAL A 96 7.07 -5.23 -4.42
N GLU A 97 7.15 -6.51 -4.06
CA GLU A 97 8.08 -7.48 -4.64
C GLU A 97 7.32 -8.48 -5.51
N ALA A 98 7.87 -8.84 -6.66
CA ALA A 98 7.31 -9.89 -7.51
C ALA A 98 8.06 -11.21 -7.31
N TYR A 99 7.33 -12.33 -7.26
CA TYR A 99 7.94 -13.66 -7.00
C TYR A 99 8.91 -14.13 -8.07
N ARG A 100 8.74 -13.69 -9.33
CA ARG A 100 9.54 -14.21 -10.45
C ARG A 100 9.88 -13.10 -11.45
N GLY A 101 11.08 -13.24 -12.03
CA GLY A 101 11.50 -12.42 -13.18
C GLY A 101 11.98 -11.01 -12.82
N TRP A 102 12.22 -10.72 -11.55
CA TRP A 102 12.67 -9.42 -11.06
C TRP A 102 13.80 -9.58 -10.07
N THR A 103 14.82 -8.72 -10.17
CA THR A 103 15.97 -8.65 -9.26
C THR A 103 15.89 -7.45 -8.32
N LYS A 104 14.85 -6.61 -8.50
CA LYS A 104 14.57 -5.42 -7.71
C LYS A 104 13.07 -5.28 -7.48
N PRO A 105 12.66 -4.51 -6.48
CA PRO A 105 11.25 -4.21 -6.23
C PRO A 105 10.56 -3.65 -7.48
N VAL A 106 9.28 -3.96 -7.65
CA VAL A 106 8.48 -3.51 -8.79
C VAL A 106 7.64 -2.27 -8.48
N GLY A 107 7.63 -1.84 -7.21
CA GLY A 107 6.88 -0.66 -6.83
C GLY A 107 6.80 -0.45 -5.32
N VAL A 108 5.99 0.55 -4.97
CA VAL A 108 5.62 0.88 -3.60
C VAL A 108 4.10 0.99 -3.50
N VAL A 109 3.55 0.61 -2.36
CA VAL A 109 2.14 0.81 -2.04
C VAL A 109 2.03 1.38 -0.63
N ARG A 110 1.13 2.34 -0.42
CA ARG A 110 0.94 2.93 0.90
C ARG A 110 -0.52 3.22 1.22
N LEU A 111 -0.82 3.16 2.52
CA LEU A 111 -1.95 3.86 3.11
C LEU A 111 -1.41 5.11 3.79
N PHE A 112 -2.05 6.24 3.58
CA PHE A 112 -1.61 7.52 4.14
C PHE A 112 -2.81 8.36 4.57
N ASN A 113 -2.56 9.45 5.28
CA ASN A 113 -3.62 10.24 5.94
C ASN A 113 -4.57 9.32 6.71
N ILE A 114 -4.00 8.37 7.45
CA ILE A 114 -4.76 7.42 8.27
C ILE A 114 -5.41 8.18 9.41
N HIS A 115 -6.73 8.18 9.45
CA HIS A 115 -7.52 8.85 10.47
C HIS A 115 -8.23 7.82 11.34
N MET A 116 -7.57 7.40 12.41
CA MET A 116 -8.04 6.29 13.26
C MET A 116 -9.41 6.54 13.89
N LEU A 117 -9.72 7.79 14.28
CA LEU A 117 -10.99 8.12 14.91
C LEU A 117 -12.17 7.99 13.93
N GLU A 118 -12.01 8.45 12.70
CA GLU A 118 -13.04 8.36 11.65
C GLU A 118 -12.96 7.05 10.84
N GLY A 119 -11.87 6.31 10.99
CA GLY A 119 -11.67 5.00 10.39
C GLY A 119 -11.48 5.04 8.88
N TYR A 120 -10.74 6.00 8.34
CA TYR A 120 -10.42 6.04 6.90
C TYR A 120 -8.92 6.21 6.63
N ALA A 121 -8.51 5.87 5.42
CA ALA A 121 -7.17 6.10 4.89
C ALA A 121 -7.23 6.35 3.37
N PHE A 122 -6.14 6.90 2.83
CA PHE A 122 -5.96 7.03 1.37
C PHE A 122 -5.00 5.95 0.87
N LEU A 123 -5.31 5.39 -0.30
CA LEU A 123 -4.47 4.43 -1.00
C LEU A 123 -3.66 5.11 -2.10
N GLU A 124 -2.37 4.82 -2.13
CA GLU A 124 -1.51 5.07 -3.28
C GLU A 124 -0.77 3.79 -3.68
N THR A 125 -0.74 3.51 -4.97
CA THR A 125 0.00 2.36 -5.55
C THR A 125 0.83 2.84 -6.72
N ILE A 126 2.14 2.66 -6.63
CA ILE A 126 3.11 3.07 -7.64
C ILE A 126 3.81 1.83 -8.16
N ILE A 127 3.63 1.50 -9.43
CA ILE A 127 4.42 0.47 -10.14
C ILE A 127 5.45 1.20 -10.98
N THR A 128 6.71 0.95 -10.71
CA THR A 128 7.83 1.78 -11.16
C THR A 128 8.47 1.32 -12.47
N ASP A 129 8.35 0.04 -12.81
CA ASP A 129 8.92 -0.47 -14.06
C ASP A 129 7.84 -0.58 -15.15
N PRO A 130 8.01 0.06 -16.32
CA PRO A 130 7.06 -0.05 -17.42
C PRO A 130 6.75 -1.49 -17.86
N ARG A 131 7.72 -2.42 -17.72
CA ARG A 131 7.54 -3.84 -18.01
C ARG A 131 6.66 -4.57 -16.98
N ALA A 132 6.54 -4.00 -15.78
CA ALA A 132 5.68 -4.50 -14.71
C ALA A 132 4.22 -4.03 -14.87
N ILE A 133 4.00 -2.97 -15.65
CA ILE A 133 2.67 -2.42 -15.93
C ILE A 133 1.83 -3.45 -16.68
N ARG A 134 0.52 -3.49 -16.40
CA ARG A 134 -0.46 -4.43 -16.99
C ARG A 134 -0.27 -5.91 -16.61
N ARG A 135 0.69 -6.24 -15.75
CA ARG A 135 0.85 -7.61 -15.21
C ARG A 135 -0.05 -7.92 -14.01
N GLY A 136 -0.83 -6.95 -13.58
CA GLY A 136 -1.73 -7.08 -12.43
C GLY A 136 -1.07 -6.85 -11.06
N TYR A 137 0.21 -6.49 -11.02
CA TYR A 137 0.96 -6.28 -9.77
C TYR A 137 0.36 -5.16 -8.92
N GLY A 138 0.04 -4.00 -9.54
CA GLY A 138 -0.59 -2.90 -8.83
C GLY A 138 -1.99 -3.21 -8.32
N VAL A 139 -2.77 -3.99 -9.09
CA VAL A 139 -4.09 -4.46 -8.64
C VAL A 139 -3.96 -5.34 -7.41
N GLU A 140 -3.06 -6.32 -7.45
CA GLU A 140 -2.87 -7.24 -6.32
C GLU A 140 -2.27 -6.54 -5.10
N ALA A 141 -1.26 -5.67 -5.28
CA ALA A 141 -0.67 -4.89 -4.20
C ALA A 141 -1.71 -4.00 -3.51
N GLY A 142 -2.56 -3.31 -4.28
CA GLY A 142 -3.65 -2.50 -3.75
C GLY A 142 -4.67 -3.31 -2.94
N LYS A 143 -5.00 -4.54 -3.36
CA LYS A 143 -5.85 -5.45 -2.57
C LYS A 143 -5.20 -5.85 -1.25
N LEU A 144 -3.95 -6.30 -1.31
CA LEU A 144 -3.23 -6.77 -0.14
C LEU A 144 -3.11 -5.70 0.95
N ILE A 145 -2.77 -4.46 0.57
CA ILE A 145 -2.70 -3.37 1.56
C ILE A 145 -4.07 -2.93 2.04
N SER A 146 -5.13 -3.06 1.21
CA SER A 146 -6.50 -2.79 1.64
C SER A 146 -6.97 -3.81 2.69
N TYR A 147 -6.61 -5.08 2.54
CA TYR A 147 -6.87 -6.11 3.55
C TYR A 147 -6.12 -5.80 4.85
N TYR A 148 -4.85 -5.44 4.76
CA TYR A 148 -4.07 -5.00 5.91
C TYR A 148 -4.72 -3.78 6.61
N GLY A 149 -5.19 -2.81 5.86
CA GLY A 149 -5.89 -1.64 6.39
C GLY A 149 -7.11 -2.00 7.21
N VAL A 150 -7.92 -2.94 6.73
CA VAL A 150 -9.13 -3.41 7.45
C VAL A 150 -8.76 -4.26 8.67
N ASP A 151 -7.85 -5.24 8.50
CA ASP A 151 -7.60 -6.27 9.52
C ASP A 151 -6.69 -5.78 10.64
N VAL A 152 -5.67 -4.99 10.30
CA VAL A 152 -4.63 -4.56 11.26
C VAL A 152 -4.88 -3.14 11.75
N LEU A 153 -5.25 -2.22 10.85
CA LEU A 153 -5.47 -0.82 11.21
C LEU A 153 -6.93 -0.53 11.60
N GLY A 154 -7.87 -1.44 11.31
CA GLY A 154 -9.28 -1.27 11.62
C GLY A 154 -9.99 -0.18 10.81
N VAL A 155 -9.43 0.24 9.66
CA VAL A 155 -10.08 1.26 8.82
C VAL A 155 -11.37 0.67 8.20
N ARG A 156 -12.42 1.49 8.16
CA ARG A 156 -13.71 1.11 7.57
C ARG A 156 -13.89 1.60 6.14
N ARG A 157 -13.00 2.48 5.67
CA ARG A 157 -13.06 3.12 4.36
C ARG A 157 -11.66 3.39 3.84
N ILE A 158 -11.45 3.15 2.55
CA ILE A 158 -10.22 3.52 1.86
C ILE A 158 -10.59 4.37 0.65
N GLU A 159 -9.91 5.49 0.48
CA GLU A 159 -10.08 6.43 -0.62
C GLU A 159 -8.88 6.42 -1.55
N ALA A 160 -9.10 6.80 -2.80
CA ALA A 160 -8.03 7.05 -3.76
C ALA A 160 -8.39 8.23 -4.66
N LYS A 161 -7.38 9.02 -5.01
CA LYS A 161 -7.50 10.15 -5.93
C LYS A 161 -6.64 9.90 -7.15
N VAL A 162 -7.18 10.13 -8.33
CA VAL A 162 -6.51 9.83 -9.59
C VAL A 162 -6.76 10.97 -10.58
N TYR A 163 -5.71 11.44 -11.25
CA TYR A 163 -5.87 12.35 -12.38
C TYR A 163 -6.78 11.75 -13.46
N ALA A 164 -7.70 12.53 -13.99
CA ALA A 164 -8.71 12.07 -14.96
C ALA A 164 -8.11 11.44 -16.23
N TYR A 165 -6.89 11.81 -16.59
CA TYR A 165 -6.18 11.22 -17.74
C TYR A 165 -5.56 9.84 -17.42
N ASN A 166 -5.40 9.46 -16.15
CA ASN A 166 -4.78 8.19 -15.76
C ASN A 166 -5.79 7.03 -15.75
N VAL A 167 -6.24 6.67 -16.94
CA VAL A 167 -7.21 5.57 -17.15
C VAL A 167 -6.71 4.25 -16.59
N LEU A 168 -5.40 4.02 -16.59
CA LEU A 168 -4.81 2.77 -16.06
C LEU A 168 -5.05 2.62 -14.56
N SER A 169 -4.79 3.67 -13.78
CA SER A 169 -5.03 3.68 -12.34
C SER A 169 -6.52 3.59 -12.03
N MET A 170 -7.38 4.30 -12.74
CA MET A 170 -8.84 4.19 -12.55
C MET A 170 -9.34 2.76 -12.81
N ASN A 171 -8.85 2.09 -13.85
CA ASN A 171 -9.21 0.70 -14.13
C ASN A 171 -8.65 -0.27 -13.05
N SER A 172 -7.47 0.02 -12.50
CA SER A 172 -6.91 -0.75 -11.38
C SER A 172 -7.81 -0.65 -10.15
N LEU A 173 -8.24 0.55 -9.78
CA LEU A 173 -9.15 0.78 -8.66
C LEU A 173 -10.49 0.05 -8.84
N ARG A 174 -11.11 0.16 -10.03
CA ARG A 174 -12.37 -0.58 -10.33
C ARG A 174 -12.20 -2.09 -10.19
N ARG A 175 -11.07 -2.65 -10.63
CA ARG A 175 -10.76 -4.08 -10.44
C ARG A 175 -10.57 -4.46 -8.97
N ASN A 176 -10.16 -3.52 -8.15
CA ASN A 176 -10.04 -3.67 -6.71
C ASN A 176 -11.38 -3.47 -5.97
N GLY A 177 -12.45 -3.16 -6.69
CA GLY A 177 -13.79 -2.97 -6.11
C GLY A 177 -14.08 -1.52 -5.70
N PHE A 178 -13.20 -0.57 -5.97
CA PHE A 178 -13.46 0.83 -5.68
C PHE A 178 -14.56 1.41 -6.58
N HIS A 179 -15.43 2.21 -5.99
CA HIS A 179 -16.47 2.97 -6.66
C HIS A 179 -16.02 4.40 -6.91
N GLN A 180 -16.35 4.94 -8.07
CA GLN A 180 -16.16 6.37 -8.35
C GLN A 180 -17.24 7.17 -7.63
N GLU A 181 -16.83 8.12 -6.78
CA GLU A 181 -17.74 8.89 -5.95
C GLU A 181 -17.88 10.36 -6.41
N GLY A 182 -16.91 10.84 -7.18
CA GLY A 182 -16.98 12.21 -7.67
C GLY A 182 -15.82 12.62 -8.54
N VAL A 183 -15.85 13.87 -8.98
CA VAL A 183 -14.80 14.54 -9.74
C VAL A 183 -14.56 15.91 -9.14
N LEU A 184 -13.33 16.18 -8.75
CA LEU A 184 -12.86 17.48 -8.30
C LEU A 184 -12.29 18.21 -9.52
N ARG A 185 -13.00 19.26 -9.97
CA ARG A 185 -12.59 19.99 -11.16
C ARG A 185 -11.29 20.74 -10.92
N GLN A 186 -10.30 20.58 -11.83
CA GLN A 186 -9.02 21.28 -11.84
C GLN A 186 -8.26 21.21 -10.49
N ALA A 187 -8.39 20.10 -9.76
CA ALA A 187 -7.84 19.94 -8.43
C ALA A 187 -6.42 19.36 -8.42
N GLY A 188 -5.89 18.92 -9.55
CA GLY A 188 -4.53 18.41 -9.69
C GLY A 188 -3.71 19.24 -10.67
N PHE A 189 -2.43 19.42 -10.38
CA PHE A 189 -1.47 20.13 -11.24
C PHE A 189 -0.32 19.18 -11.60
N ASP A 190 -0.05 19.01 -12.90
CA ASP A 190 0.98 18.11 -13.41
C ASP A 190 2.33 18.80 -13.70
N GLY A 191 2.49 20.03 -13.23
CA GLY A 191 3.65 20.89 -13.56
C GLY A 191 3.39 21.80 -14.75
N THR A 192 2.33 21.59 -15.53
CA THR A 192 2.02 22.35 -16.74
C THR A 192 0.55 22.76 -16.80
N LEU A 193 -0.37 21.84 -16.52
CA LEU A 193 -1.82 22.04 -16.63
C LEU A 193 -2.54 21.60 -15.35
N TYR A 194 -3.70 22.22 -15.12
CA TYR A 194 -4.64 21.76 -14.10
C TYR A 194 -5.58 20.71 -14.68
N TRP A 195 -5.71 19.60 -13.96
CA TRP A 195 -6.52 18.46 -14.34
C TRP A 195 -7.61 18.18 -13.34
N ASP A 196 -8.69 17.60 -13.81
CA ASP A 196 -9.70 17.04 -12.93
C ASP A 196 -9.11 15.84 -12.18
N VAL A 197 -9.51 15.70 -10.92
CA VAL A 197 -9.16 14.55 -10.07
C VAL A 197 -10.41 13.74 -9.79
N VAL A 198 -10.39 12.47 -10.17
CA VAL A 198 -11.45 11.52 -9.91
C VAL A 198 -11.26 10.92 -8.54
N VAL A 199 -12.30 10.96 -7.72
CA VAL A 199 -12.30 10.41 -6.35
C VAL A 199 -12.96 9.04 -6.37
N PHE A 200 -12.28 8.08 -5.77
CA PHE A 200 -12.74 6.72 -5.57
C PHE A 200 -12.80 6.38 -4.09
N GLY A 201 -13.73 5.51 -3.70
CA GLY A 201 -13.85 4.98 -2.36
C GLY A 201 -14.22 3.51 -2.37
N ILE A 202 -13.83 2.80 -1.31
CA ILE A 202 -14.26 1.43 -1.02
C ILE A 202 -14.50 1.29 0.48
N LEU A 203 -15.57 0.58 0.85
CA LEU A 203 -15.93 0.31 2.24
C LEU A 203 -15.43 -1.05 2.70
N LYS A 204 -15.29 -1.24 4.01
CA LYS A 204 -14.85 -2.51 4.62
C LYS A 204 -15.61 -3.71 4.08
N ASP A 205 -16.95 -3.66 4.05
CA ASP A 205 -17.77 -4.78 3.60
C ASP A 205 -17.55 -5.14 2.13
N GLU A 206 -17.25 -4.13 1.30
CA GLU A 206 -16.92 -4.30 -0.11
C GLU A 206 -15.51 -4.92 -0.27
N ILE A 207 -14.54 -4.50 0.57
CA ILE A 207 -13.20 -5.11 0.63
C ILE A 207 -13.31 -6.60 1.00
N GLU A 208 -14.12 -6.92 2.00
CA GLU A 208 -14.36 -8.31 2.42
C GLU A 208 -15.05 -9.13 1.32
N ALA A 209 -15.99 -8.54 0.59
CA ALA A 209 -16.63 -9.18 -0.56
C ALA A 209 -15.63 -9.49 -1.68
N VAL A 210 -14.72 -8.53 -1.98
CA VAL A 210 -13.63 -8.72 -2.96
C VAL A 210 -12.69 -9.84 -2.50
N ARG A 211 -12.31 -9.88 -1.22
CA ARG A 211 -11.45 -10.92 -0.64
C ARG A 211 -12.07 -12.31 -0.80
N LYS A 212 -13.35 -12.46 -0.43
CA LYS A 212 -14.09 -13.74 -0.58
C LYS A 212 -14.16 -14.17 -2.04
N ARG A 213 -14.46 -13.26 -2.95
CA ARG A 213 -14.52 -13.54 -4.39
C ARG A 213 -13.19 -14.06 -4.93
N ASP A 214 -12.10 -13.41 -4.54
CA ASP A 214 -10.77 -13.69 -5.06
C ASP A 214 -10.07 -14.83 -4.30
N LYS A 215 -10.67 -15.35 -3.22
CA LYS A 215 -10.10 -16.39 -2.33
C LYS A 215 -8.69 -16.05 -1.84
N VAL A 216 -8.44 -14.78 -1.54
CA VAL A 216 -7.17 -14.30 -0.99
C VAL A 216 -7.24 -14.29 0.52
N TYR A 217 -6.35 -15.01 1.18
CA TYR A 217 -6.22 -15.05 2.63
C TYR A 217 -4.93 -14.35 3.05
N LEU A 218 -4.94 -13.67 4.20
CA LEU A 218 -3.73 -13.19 4.84
C LEU A 218 -2.96 -14.36 5.47
N PRO A 219 -1.62 -14.26 5.63
CA PRO A 219 -0.82 -15.32 6.25
C PRO A 219 -1.19 -15.67 7.70
N LEU A 220 -2.00 -14.83 8.35
CA LEU A 220 -2.51 -15.06 9.71
C LEU A 220 -3.55 -16.19 9.80
N ASP A 221 -4.08 -16.62 8.67
CA ASP A 221 -5.10 -17.68 8.58
C ASP A 221 -4.53 -18.94 7.93
N GLU A 222 -3.32 -19.39 8.27
CA GLU A 222 -2.90 -20.74 7.88
C GLU A 222 -3.81 -21.75 8.60
N PRO A 223 -4.64 -22.53 7.88
CA PRO A 223 -5.38 -23.61 8.51
C PRO A 223 -4.38 -24.61 9.09
N GLU A 224 -4.51 -24.89 10.38
CA GLU A 224 -3.75 -25.92 11.06
C GLU A 224 -3.74 -27.23 10.24
N GLY A 225 -2.53 -27.64 9.86
CA GLY A 225 -2.14 -29.03 9.73
C GLY A 225 -2.89 -29.92 8.75
N ASN A 226 -2.39 -30.03 7.51
CA ASN A 226 -2.33 -31.35 6.88
C ASN A 226 -0.92 -31.89 7.07
N VAL A 227 -0.70 -32.54 8.19
CA VAL A 227 0.41 -33.49 8.36
C VAL A 227 0.15 -34.66 7.42
N ILE A 228 0.82 -34.67 6.28
CA ILE A 228 0.89 -35.89 5.47
C ILE A 228 1.87 -36.80 6.19
N GLU A 229 1.36 -37.83 6.87
CA GLU A 229 2.20 -38.91 7.36
C GLU A 229 2.84 -39.62 6.19
N PRO A 230 4.17 -39.87 6.23
CA PRO A 230 4.84 -40.68 5.20
C PRO A 230 4.47 -42.15 5.39
N THR A 231 3.89 -42.74 4.38
CA THR A 231 3.77 -44.19 4.20
C THR A 231 5.05 -44.75 3.62
#